data_9e0d0e9aceb769d47d36318d4708a108
#
_entry.id   9e0d0e9aceb769d47d36318d4708a108
#
_cell.length_a   1.000
_cell.length_b   1.000
_cell.length_c   1.000
_cell.angle_alpha   90.00
_cell.angle_beta   90.00
_cell.angle_gamma   90.00
#
_symmetry.space_group_name_H-M   'P 1'
#
loop_
_entity.id
_entity.type
_entity.pdbx_description
1 polymer ?
#
loop_
_entity_poly.entity_id
_entity_poly.type
_entity_poly.pdbx_seq_one_letter_code
_entity_poly.pdbx_strand_id
1 'polypeptide(L)'
;MTNDGQGAAAPRLNETLKAALEQRFGERFSVSHGVREHHGRDESIYPLTLPEGVVFAESTEDVVDLVKLCRAHHCPIVPWGAGSSIEGQLLAIRGGITLDMSRMNRIVSVAPEDLLVTVQAGVTRKQLNQELHDTGLFFPIDPGADASIGGMASTRASGTNAVRYGTMRENVLALTVVTAEGKVVHTGTHARKSSAGYDLTRLFVGAEGTLGIITEVTLRLHPLPEAVSAAVVNFPSAEQAVNVVIQAIQLGVPLARCEFLDPPAIRAINAYSKMDLREGYTLFFEFHGSPAGVAEQVELVQQL
;
A
#
# COMPACT_ATOMS: atom_id res chain seq x y z
N MET A 1 7.04 30.63 -21.90
CA MET A 1 6.41 29.70 -22.84
C MET A 1 4.95 29.68 -22.51
N THR A 2 4.14 30.32 -23.31
CA THR A 2 2.70 30.49 -23.15
C THR A 2 2.02 29.16 -23.36
N ASN A 3 1.24 28.72 -22.40
CA ASN A 3 0.44 27.47 -22.43
C ASN A 3 -0.81 27.76 -23.27
N ASP A 4 -0.71 27.59 -24.59
CA ASP A 4 -1.82 27.80 -25.51
C ASP A 4 -2.75 26.58 -25.48
N GLY A 5 -3.97 26.79 -24.97
CA GLY A 5 -5.18 26.23 -25.49
C GLY A 5 -5.30 24.69 -25.54
N GLN A 6 -5.25 24.00 -24.39
CA GLN A 6 -5.94 22.70 -24.34
C GLN A 6 -7.44 22.97 -24.16
N GLY A 7 -8.18 22.95 -25.26
CA GLY A 7 -9.63 22.87 -25.23
C GLY A 7 -10.04 21.70 -24.33
N ALA A 8 -11.00 21.92 -23.44
CA ALA A 8 -11.53 20.90 -22.55
C ALA A 8 -11.84 19.64 -23.39
N ALA A 9 -11.14 18.55 -23.13
CA ALA A 9 -11.41 17.28 -23.79
C ALA A 9 -12.89 16.94 -23.55
N ALA A 10 -13.58 16.45 -24.59
CA ALA A 10 -14.97 16.03 -24.47
C ALA A 10 -15.11 15.02 -23.31
N PRO A 11 -16.19 15.09 -22.51
CA PRO A 11 -16.39 14.19 -21.38
C PRO A 11 -16.29 12.74 -21.85
N ARG A 12 -15.50 11.95 -21.09
CA ARG A 12 -15.29 10.51 -21.37
C ARG A 12 -16.50 9.68 -20.97
N LEU A 13 -17.26 10.16 -19.97
CA LEU A 13 -18.53 9.58 -19.55
C LEU A 13 -19.65 10.14 -20.43
N ASN A 14 -19.91 9.50 -21.58
CA ASN A 14 -21.04 9.84 -22.43
C ASN A 14 -22.34 9.23 -21.89
N GLU A 15 -23.51 9.70 -22.38
CA GLU A 15 -24.85 9.28 -21.90
C GLU A 15 -25.06 7.76 -22.06
N THR A 16 -24.54 7.15 -23.13
CA THR A 16 -24.66 5.69 -23.35
C THR A 16 -23.91 4.91 -22.28
N LEU A 17 -22.66 5.28 -22.01
CA LEU A 17 -21.85 4.64 -20.94
C LEU A 17 -22.50 4.89 -19.57
N LYS A 18 -22.96 6.11 -19.31
CA LYS A 18 -23.65 6.44 -18.05
C LYS A 18 -24.88 5.56 -17.82
N ALA A 19 -25.76 5.44 -18.81
CA ALA A 19 -26.92 4.55 -18.72
C ALA A 19 -26.53 3.08 -18.49
N ALA A 20 -25.48 2.59 -19.16
CA ALA A 20 -24.97 1.23 -18.96
C ALA A 20 -24.41 1.02 -17.55
N LEU A 21 -23.69 2.01 -16.99
CA LEU A 21 -23.18 1.96 -15.62
C LEU A 21 -24.32 2.02 -14.60
N GLU A 22 -25.34 2.87 -14.80
CA GLU A 22 -26.55 2.92 -13.97
C GLU A 22 -27.29 1.59 -13.99
N GLN A 23 -27.45 0.98 -15.14
CA GLN A 23 -28.10 -0.34 -15.29
C GLN A 23 -27.31 -1.45 -14.59
N ARG A 24 -25.97 -1.47 -14.72
CA ARG A 24 -25.13 -2.56 -14.18
C ARG A 24 -24.86 -2.42 -12.69
N PHE A 25 -24.64 -1.19 -12.20
CA PHE A 25 -24.18 -0.95 -10.84
C PHE A 25 -25.24 -0.32 -9.92
N GLY A 26 -26.31 0.28 -10.47
CA GLY A 26 -27.37 0.89 -9.69
C GLY A 26 -26.83 1.92 -8.71
N GLU A 27 -27.15 1.78 -7.42
CA GLU A 27 -26.70 2.67 -6.34
C GLU A 27 -25.18 2.66 -6.09
N ARG A 28 -24.48 1.69 -6.65
CA ARG A 28 -23.02 1.59 -6.59
C ARG A 28 -22.31 2.44 -7.64
N PHE A 29 -23.03 3.09 -8.54
CA PHE A 29 -22.52 4.12 -9.44
C PHE A 29 -23.02 5.48 -9.02
N SER A 30 -22.15 6.47 -8.90
CA SER A 30 -22.49 7.82 -8.47
C SER A 30 -21.80 8.89 -9.31
N VAL A 31 -22.58 9.88 -9.69
CA VAL A 31 -22.10 11.15 -10.31
C VAL A 31 -22.30 12.33 -9.36
N SER A 32 -22.69 12.10 -8.10
CA SER A 32 -22.92 13.17 -7.12
C SER A 32 -21.64 13.95 -6.84
N HIS A 33 -21.74 15.24 -6.66
CA HIS A 33 -20.59 16.13 -6.45
C HIS A 33 -19.77 15.70 -5.21
N GLY A 34 -20.43 15.42 -4.08
CA GLY A 34 -19.73 15.05 -2.84
C GLY A 34 -18.92 13.75 -2.95
N VAL A 35 -19.46 12.71 -3.64
CA VAL A 35 -18.73 11.47 -3.90
C VAL A 35 -17.54 11.73 -4.81
N ARG A 36 -17.73 12.48 -5.89
CA ARG A 36 -16.65 12.82 -6.83
C ARG A 36 -15.59 13.70 -6.18
N GLU A 37 -15.96 14.62 -5.30
CA GLU A 37 -15.03 15.48 -4.56
C GLU A 37 -14.15 14.66 -3.61
N HIS A 38 -14.73 13.69 -2.89
CA HIS A 38 -13.98 12.77 -2.03
C HIS A 38 -12.92 11.99 -2.82
N HIS A 39 -13.26 11.50 -4.01
CA HIS A 39 -12.38 10.73 -4.88
C HIS A 39 -11.50 11.59 -5.82
N GLY A 40 -11.64 12.89 -5.77
CA GLY A 40 -10.84 13.84 -6.53
C GLY A 40 -9.65 14.41 -5.76
N ARG A 41 -9.38 13.91 -4.55
CA ARG A 41 -8.29 14.32 -3.67
C ARG A 41 -7.53 13.10 -3.18
N ASP A 42 -6.25 13.26 -2.95
CA ASP A 42 -5.41 12.36 -2.16
C ASP A 42 -4.60 13.20 -1.17
N GLU A 43 -3.62 12.60 -0.49
CA GLU A 43 -2.76 13.31 0.46
C GLU A 43 -1.60 14.07 -0.22
N SER A 44 -1.62 14.19 -1.55
CA SER A 44 -0.62 14.94 -2.33
C SER A 44 -0.87 16.46 -2.29
N ILE A 45 0.08 17.20 -2.85
CA ILE A 45 -0.03 18.66 -3.01
C ILE A 45 -0.84 19.08 -4.24
N TYR A 46 -1.33 18.12 -5.04
CA TYR A 46 -2.02 18.42 -6.28
C TYR A 46 -3.43 18.95 -6.05
N PRO A 47 -3.95 19.78 -6.97
CA PRO A 47 -5.28 20.35 -6.84
C PRO A 47 -6.37 19.28 -7.01
N LEU A 48 -7.53 19.55 -6.41
CA LEU A 48 -8.74 18.77 -6.60
C LEU A 48 -9.00 18.50 -8.08
N THR A 49 -9.12 17.22 -8.45
CA THR A 49 -9.38 16.75 -9.82
C THR A 49 -10.55 15.79 -9.82
N LEU A 50 -11.75 16.30 -10.10
CA LEU A 50 -12.98 15.51 -10.04
C LEU A 50 -13.02 14.43 -11.11
N PRO A 51 -13.23 13.14 -10.77
CA PRO A 51 -13.62 12.13 -11.75
C PRO A 51 -14.99 12.46 -12.34
N GLU A 52 -15.35 11.89 -13.47
CA GLU A 52 -16.68 12.09 -14.09
C GLU A 52 -17.74 11.24 -13.39
N GLY A 53 -17.36 10.13 -12.79
CA GLY A 53 -18.19 9.28 -11.95
C GLY A 53 -17.37 8.37 -11.07
N VAL A 54 -18.01 7.71 -10.11
CA VAL A 54 -17.41 6.75 -9.18
C VAL A 54 -18.22 5.47 -9.19
N VAL A 55 -17.56 4.32 -9.31
CA VAL A 55 -18.17 2.99 -9.18
C VAL A 55 -17.55 2.29 -7.97
N PHE A 56 -18.40 1.78 -7.08
CA PHE A 56 -18.00 0.97 -5.92
C PHE A 56 -18.08 -0.53 -6.29
N ALA A 57 -16.93 -1.19 -6.43
CA ALA A 57 -16.87 -2.61 -6.70
C ALA A 57 -17.04 -3.45 -5.42
N GLU A 58 -17.71 -4.59 -5.54
CA GLU A 58 -17.91 -5.57 -4.47
C GLU A 58 -17.34 -6.96 -4.84
N SER A 59 -16.98 -7.14 -6.12
CA SER A 59 -16.44 -8.40 -6.64
C SER A 59 -15.48 -8.19 -7.80
N THR A 60 -14.69 -9.23 -8.12
CA THR A 60 -13.81 -9.25 -9.30
C THR A 60 -14.63 -9.13 -10.59
N GLU A 61 -15.83 -9.69 -10.63
CA GLU A 61 -16.76 -9.61 -11.75
C GLU A 61 -17.23 -8.19 -12.00
N ASP A 62 -17.48 -7.40 -10.95
CA ASP A 62 -17.80 -5.97 -11.07
C ASP A 62 -16.66 -5.20 -11.76
N VAL A 63 -15.42 -5.50 -11.39
CA VAL A 63 -14.23 -4.89 -12.01
C VAL A 63 -14.12 -5.30 -13.48
N VAL A 64 -14.35 -6.57 -13.81
CA VAL A 64 -14.36 -7.07 -15.20
C VAL A 64 -15.41 -6.34 -16.03
N ASP A 65 -16.62 -6.20 -15.52
CA ASP A 65 -17.73 -5.55 -16.25
C ASP A 65 -17.45 -4.07 -16.43
N LEU A 66 -16.95 -3.37 -15.41
CA LEU A 66 -16.54 -1.98 -15.54
C LEU A 66 -15.45 -1.79 -16.59
N VAL A 67 -14.40 -2.62 -16.57
CA VAL A 67 -13.31 -2.55 -17.54
C VAL A 67 -13.84 -2.73 -18.97
N LYS A 68 -14.71 -3.72 -19.20
CA LYS A 68 -15.31 -3.94 -20.52
C LYS A 68 -16.16 -2.77 -21.00
N LEU A 69 -17.01 -2.23 -20.12
CA LEU A 69 -17.86 -1.07 -20.43
C LEU A 69 -17.01 0.17 -20.74
N CYS A 70 -16.07 0.52 -19.89
CA CYS A 70 -15.22 1.69 -20.07
C CYS A 70 -14.33 1.55 -21.32
N ARG A 71 -13.77 0.36 -21.58
CA ARG A 71 -13.00 0.08 -22.78
C ARG A 71 -13.79 0.29 -24.07
N ALA A 72 -15.04 -0.20 -24.12
CA ALA A 72 -15.91 -0.03 -25.28
C ALA A 72 -16.19 1.45 -25.61
N HIS A 73 -16.13 2.32 -24.62
CA HIS A 73 -16.37 3.76 -24.73
C HIS A 73 -15.11 4.62 -24.64
N HIS A 74 -13.90 4.02 -24.62
CA HIS A 74 -12.61 4.71 -24.47
C HIS A 74 -12.56 5.61 -23.21
N CYS A 75 -13.25 5.22 -22.13
CA CYS A 75 -13.32 5.93 -20.88
C CYS A 75 -12.19 5.45 -19.95
N PRO A 76 -11.34 6.35 -19.42
CA PRO A 76 -10.31 5.97 -18.44
C PRO A 76 -10.91 5.44 -17.15
N ILE A 77 -10.17 4.53 -16.48
CA ILE A 77 -10.47 4.05 -15.13
C ILE A 77 -9.29 4.37 -14.23
N VAL A 78 -9.56 4.91 -13.06
CA VAL A 78 -8.58 5.15 -12.00
C VAL A 78 -8.98 4.34 -10.78
N PRO A 79 -8.26 3.24 -10.45
CA PRO A 79 -8.52 2.49 -9.22
C PRO A 79 -8.21 3.33 -7.98
N TRP A 80 -9.07 3.23 -6.96
CA TRP A 80 -8.97 3.97 -5.72
C TRP A 80 -9.15 3.03 -4.53
N GLY A 81 -8.23 3.09 -3.56
CA GLY A 81 -8.25 2.29 -2.34
C GLY A 81 -8.67 3.10 -1.12
N ALA A 82 -7.70 3.52 -0.31
CA ALA A 82 -7.93 4.34 0.88
C ALA A 82 -7.71 5.84 0.65
N GLY A 83 -7.31 6.28 -0.53
CA GLY A 83 -7.03 7.68 -0.83
C GLY A 83 -5.78 8.26 -0.17
N SER A 84 -4.97 7.43 0.48
CA SER A 84 -3.82 7.83 1.30
C SER A 84 -2.50 8.01 0.52
N SER A 85 -2.54 8.03 -0.79
CA SER A 85 -1.35 8.26 -1.62
C SER A 85 -0.92 9.72 -1.61
N ILE A 86 0.37 9.95 -1.83
CA ILE A 86 0.99 11.28 -1.86
C ILE A 86 1.55 11.65 -3.24
N GLU A 87 1.29 10.83 -4.27
CA GLU A 87 1.94 10.95 -5.58
C GLU A 87 0.98 11.43 -6.69
N GLY A 88 -0.32 11.58 -6.37
CA GLY A 88 -1.32 12.08 -7.31
C GLY A 88 -1.83 11.07 -8.34
N GLN A 89 -1.38 9.81 -8.32
CA GLN A 89 -1.82 8.77 -9.27
C GLN A 89 -3.30 8.41 -9.16
N LEU A 90 -3.97 8.78 -8.05
CA LEU A 90 -5.40 8.58 -7.84
C LEU A 90 -6.27 9.63 -8.51
N LEU A 91 -5.67 10.71 -9.03
CA LEU A 91 -6.39 11.84 -9.60
C LEU A 91 -6.77 11.57 -11.06
N ALA A 92 -8.03 11.75 -11.38
CA ALA A 92 -8.57 11.50 -12.72
C ALA A 92 -8.24 12.64 -13.71
N ILE A 93 -6.95 12.94 -13.91
CA ILE A 93 -6.47 14.08 -14.72
C ILE A 93 -6.90 14.04 -16.19
N ARG A 94 -7.37 12.89 -16.67
CA ARG A 94 -7.91 12.71 -18.03
C ARG A 94 -9.42 12.48 -18.02
N GLY A 95 -10.11 12.80 -16.91
CA GLY A 95 -11.49 12.42 -16.71
C GLY A 95 -11.68 10.92 -16.49
N GLY A 96 -12.89 10.43 -16.70
CA GLY A 96 -13.24 9.02 -16.60
C GLY A 96 -13.78 8.62 -15.24
N ILE A 97 -13.75 7.32 -14.96
CA ILE A 97 -14.38 6.71 -13.78
C ILE A 97 -13.34 6.37 -12.73
N THR A 98 -13.56 6.82 -11.50
CA THR A 98 -12.85 6.27 -10.35
C THR A 98 -13.53 4.98 -9.91
N LEU A 99 -12.74 3.92 -9.78
CA LEU A 99 -13.17 2.62 -9.28
C LEU A 99 -12.79 2.49 -7.82
N ASP A 100 -13.75 2.64 -6.94
CA ASP A 100 -13.56 2.46 -5.50
C ASP A 100 -13.60 0.98 -5.12
N MET A 101 -12.49 0.50 -4.53
CA MET A 101 -12.30 -0.88 -4.10
C MET A 101 -12.63 -1.09 -2.62
N SER A 102 -13.05 -0.07 -1.87
CA SER A 102 -13.24 -0.15 -0.42
C SER A 102 -14.27 -1.17 0.03
N ARG A 103 -15.26 -1.47 -0.83
CA ARG A 103 -16.28 -2.51 -0.56
C ARG A 103 -15.81 -3.93 -0.85
N MET A 104 -14.66 -4.11 -1.49
CA MET A 104 -13.97 -5.39 -1.63
C MET A 104 -13.08 -5.65 -0.40
N ASN A 105 -13.70 -5.80 0.77
CA ASN A 105 -13.04 -5.78 2.07
C ASN A 105 -13.17 -7.10 2.86
N ARG A 106 -13.34 -8.22 2.16
CA ARG A 106 -13.43 -9.53 2.80
C ARG A 106 -12.06 -10.20 2.93
N ILE A 107 -11.82 -10.82 4.07
CA ILE A 107 -10.77 -11.83 4.23
C ILE A 107 -11.26 -13.11 3.57
N VAL A 108 -10.60 -13.55 2.51
CA VAL A 108 -11.03 -14.69 1.69
C VAL A 108 -10.67 -16.00 2.37
N SER A 109 -9.43 -16.09 2.88
CA SER A 109 -8.96 -17.27 3.62
C SER A 109 -7.78 -16.91 4.51
N VAL A 110 -7.68 -17.56 5.67
CA VAL A 110 -6.52 -17.54 6.55
C VAL A 110 -6.01 -18.96 6.67
N ALA A 111 -4.73 -19.19 6.38
CA ALA A 111 -4.04 -20.47 6.50
C ALA A 111 -2.82 -20.30 7.41
N PRO A 112 -3.00 -20.33 8.75
CA PRO A 112 -1.93 -20.06 9.71
C PRO A 112 -0.78 -21.05 9.61
N GLU A 113 -1.05 -22.33 9.33
CA GLU A 113 -0.04 -23.38 9.19
C GLU A 113 0.89 -23.13 7.99
N ASP A 114 0.38 -22.47 6.96
CA ASP A 114 1.14 -22.10 5.76
C ASP A 114 1.74 -20.68 5.87
N LEU A 115 1.44 -19.95 6.94
CA LEU A 115 1.79 -18.54 7.12
C LEU A 115 1.23 -17.66 6.00
N LEU A 116 -0.02 -17.89 5.61
CA LEU A 116 -0.67 -17.24 4.48
C LEU A 116 -2.02 -16.63 4.85
N VAL A 117 -2.36 -15.57 4.14
CA VAL A 117 -3.71 -15.02 4.10
C VAL A 117 -4.02 -14.54 2.69
N THR A 118 -5.24 -14.77 2.23
CA THR A 118 -5.76 -14.17 1.00
C THR A 118 -6.87 -13.18 1.34
N VAL A 119 -6.77 -11.98 0.82
CA VAL A 119 -7.70 -10.89 1.10
C VAL A 119 -8.14 -10.20 -0.19
N GLN A 120 -9.32 -9.60 -0.19
CA GLN A 120 -9.73 -8.67 -1.23
C GLN A 120 -8.97 -7.34 -1.13
N ALA A 121 -8.83 -6.63 -2.24
CA ALA A 121 -7.97 -5.46 -2.38
C ALA A 121 -8.31 -4.29 -1.45
N GLY A 122 -9.57 -4.14 -1.04
CA GLY A 122 -10.03 -3.07 -0.16
C GLY A 122 -9.85 -3.34 1.34
N VAL A 123 -9.42 -4.54 1.75
CA VAL A 123 -9.07 -4.84 3.14
C VAL A 123 -7.96 -3.89 3.58
N THR A 124 -8.12 -3.22 4.74
CA THR A 124 -7.05 -2.37 5.28
C THR A 124 -6.04 -3.17 6.11
N ARG A 125 -4.84 -2.63 6.26
CA ARG A 125 -3.80 -3.25 7.09
C ARG A 125 -4.27 -3.45 8.54
N LYS A 126 -4.97 -2.47 9.10
CA LYS A 126 -5.49 -2.58 10.47
C LYS A 126 -6.54 -3.67 10.59
N GLN A 127 -7.50 -3.70 9.66
CA GLN A 127 -8.51 -4.77 9.60
C GLN A 127 -7.86 -6.14 9.53
N LEU A 128 -6.85 -6.31 8.66
CA LEU A 128 -6.13 -7.58 8.53
C LEU A 128 -5.46 -8.00 9.84
N ASN A 129 -4.68 -7.12 10.48
CA ASN A 129 -3.99 -7.46 11.72
C ASN A 129 -4.95 -7.66 12.90
N GLN A 130 -6.12 -7.03 12.89
CA GLN A 130 -7.17 -7.30 13.86
C GLN A 130 -7.74 -8.71 13.71
N GLU A 131 -8.00 -9.16 12.48
CA GLU A 131 -8.48 -10.52 12.19
C GLU A 131 -7.43 -11.59 12.57
N LEU A 132 -6.15 -11.28 12.42
CA LEU A 132 -5.04 -12.19 12.73
C LEU A 132 -4.72 -12.28 14.22
N HIS A 133 -5.33 -11.46 15.08
CA HIS A 133 -4.96 -11.30 16.49
C HIS A 133 -4.79 -12.62 17.26
N ASP A 134 -5.71 -13.57 17.06
CA ASP A 134 -5.74 -14.83 17.81
C ASP A 134 -4.90 -15.94 17.15
N THR A 135 -4.25 -15.66 16.03
CA THR A 135 -3.45 -16.65 15.29
C THR A 135 -1.99 -16.71 15.72
N GLY A 136 -1.50 -15.75 16.49
CA GLY A 136 -0.08 -15.58 16.80
C GLY A 136 0.74 -15.07 15.59
N LEU A 137 0.08 -14.62 14.54
CA LEU A 137 0.69 -14.10 13.30
C LEU A 137 0.34 -12.64 13.06
N PHE A 138 1.13 -11.97 12.22
CA PHE A 138 0.84 -10.61 11.80
C PHE A 138 1.35 -10.33 10.38
N PHE A 139 0.79 -9.29 9.77
CA PHE A 139 1.28 -8.72 8.53
C PHE A 139 2.14 -7.50 8.84
N PRO A 140 3.45 -7.52 8.49
CA PRO A 140 4.44 -6.59 9.04
C PRO A 140 4.55 -5.25 8.33
N ILE A 141 4.03 -5.10 7.09
CA ILE A 141 4.24 -3.88 6.31
C ILE A 141 3.38 -2.75 6.87
N ASP A 142 4.03 -1.68 7.30
CA ASP A 142 3.46 -0.63 8.14
C ASP A 142 3.63 0.78 7.55
N PRO A 143 3.03 1.11 6.39
CA PRO A 143 3.00 2.47 5.91
C PRO A 143 2.34 3.38 6.95
N GLY A 144 2.65 4.68 6.93
CA GLY A 144 2.12 5.65 7.89
C GLY A 144 0.60 5.75 7.92
N ALA A 145 -0.06 5.47 6.80
CA ALA A 145 -1.52 5.47 6.68
C ALA A 145 -2.14 4.08 6.93
N ASP A 146 -3.43 4.04 7.27
CA ASP A 146 -4.22 2.81 7.22
C ASP A 146 -4.66 2.53 5.78
N ALA A 147 -3.70 2.09 4.98
CA ALA A 147 -3.88 1.86 3.56
C ALA A 147 -4.57 0.52 3.27
N SER A 148 -5.26 0.43 2.13
CA SER A 148 -5.82 -0.82 1.63
C SER A 148 -4.71 -1.74 1.08
N ILE A 149 -4.84 -3.04 1.27
CA ILE A 149 -3.85 -4.04 0.85
C ILE A 149 -3.62 -4.01 -0.67
N GLY A 150 -4.68 -3.83 -1.46
CA GLY A 150 -4.56 -3.68 -2.92
C GLY A 150 -3.81 -2.41 -3.31
N GLY A 151 -4.07 -1.28 -2.62
CA GLY A 151 -3.33 -0.03 -2.78
C GLY A 151 -1.86 -0.19 -2.40
N MET A 152 -1.58 -0.82 -1.26
CA MET A 152 -0.21 -1.13 -0.82
C MET A 152 0.53 -2.00 -1.84
N ALA A 153 -0.13 -3.02 -2.42
CA ALA A 153 0.46 -3.84 -3.46
C ALA A 153 0.73 -3.02 -4.74
N SER A 154 -0.22 -2.17 -5.15
CA SER A 154 -0.12 -1.33 -6.34
C SER A 154 1.02 -0.32 -6.26
N THR A 155 1.24 0.31 -5.10
CA THR A 155 2.32 1.29 -4.88
C THR A 155 3.62 0.66 -4.39
N ARG A 156 3.67 -0.68 -4.23
CA ARG A 156 4.82 -1.39 -3.66
C ARG A 156 5.21 -0.80 -2.31
N ALA A 157 4.22 -0.58 -1.45
CA ALA A 157 4.38 0.09 -0.18
C ALA A 157 5.49 -0.54 0.68
N SER A 158 6.14 0.31 1.43
CA SER A 158 7.13 0.00 2.44
C SER A 158 6.62 0.45 3.81
N GLY A 159 7.48 0.44 4.80
CA GLY A 159 7.24 0.92 6.15
C GLY A 159 8.49 0.77 6.98
N THR A 160 8.42 1.15 8.24
CA THR A 160 9.58 1.12 9.14
C THR A 160 10.07 -0.30 9.43
N ASN A 161 9.16 -1.28 9.39
CA ASN A 161 9.47 -2.71 9.55
C ASN A 161 10.15 -3.34 8.31
N ALA A 162 10.27 -2.60 7.20
CA ALA A 162 10.78 -3.16 5.94
C ALA A 162 12.25 -3.58 6.01
N VAL A 163 13.06 -3.00 6.89
CA VAL A 163 14.45 -3.40 7.10
C VAL A 163 14.58 -4.88 7.48
N ARG A 164 13.61 -5.40 8.25
CA ARG A 164 13.57 -6.81 8.66
C ARG A 164 12.71 -7.68 7.76
N TYR A 165 11.52 -7.21 7.44
CA TYR A 165 10.47 -8.04 6.83
C TYR A 165 10.34 -7.83 5.32
N GLY A 166 11.10 -6.89 4.74
CA GLY A 166 10.95 -6.49 3.34
C GLY A 166 9.75 -5.56 3.13
N THR A 167 9.42 -5.30 1.88
CA THR A 167 8.30 -4.47 1.44
C THR A 167 7.13 -5.33 0.97
N MET A 168 6.10 -4.73 0.36
CA MET A 168 5.05 -5.49 -0.34
C MET A 168 5.63 -6.45 -1.39
N ARG A 169 6.77 -6.10 -2.02
CA ARG A 169 7.43 -6.96 -3.01
C ARG A 169 7.77 -8.34 -2.46
N GLU A 170 8.27 -8.42 -1.23
CA GLU A 170 8.70 -9.66 -0.59
C GLU A 170 7.53 -10.41 0.04
N ASN A 171 6.45 -9.71 0.36
CA ASN A 171 5.33 -10.24 1.15
C ASN A 171 4.08 -10.58 0.33
N VAL A 172 3.98 -10.12 -0.92
CA VAL A 172 2.92 -10.55 -1.84
C VAL A 172 3.38 -11.81 -2.57
N LEU A 173 2.62 -12.89 -2.43
CA LEU A 173 2.91 -14.19 -3.03
C LEU A 173 2.12 -14.44 -4.31
N ALA A 174 0.86 -14.02 -4.36
CA ALA A 174 0.01 -14.13 -5.53
C ALA A 174 -1.01 -12.99 -5.60
N LEU A 175 -1.50 -12.73 -6.78
CA LEU A 175 -2.51 -11.72 -7.07
C LEU A 175 -3.60 -12.29 -7.97
N THR A 176 -4.83 -11.81 -7.77
CA THR A 176 -5.90 -11.85 -8.78
C THR A 176 -6.00 -10.46 -9.38
N VAL A 177 -5.84 -10.35 -10.70
CA VAL A 177 -5.76 -9.08 -11.43
C VAL A 177 -6.71 -9.11 -12.61
N VAL A 178 -7.42 -7.99 -12.84
CA VAL A 178 -8.20 -7.75 -14.06
C VAL A 178 -7.38 -6.88 -15.01
N THR A 179 -7.07 -7.43 -16.20
CA THR A 179 -6.30 -6.72 -17.23
C THR A 179 -7.16 -5.70 -17.98
N ALA A 180 -6.52 -4.84 -18.79
CA ALA A 180 -7.22 -3.88 -19.64
C ALA A 180 -8.18 -4.50 -20.68
N GLU A 181 -8.04 -5.80 -20.97
CA GLU A 181 -8.99 -6.56 -21.81
C GLU A 181 -10.19 -7.09 -21.01
N GLY A 182 -10.22 -6.88 -19.68
CA GLY A 182 -11.24 -7.46 -18.82
C GLY A 182 -11.06 -8.98 -18.61
N LYS A 183 -9.82 -9.47 -18.72
CA LYS A 183 -9.47 -10.86 -18.38
C LYS A 183 -9.00 -10.95 -16.96
N VAL A 184 -9.43 -11.97 -16.25
CA VAL A 184 -8.92 -12.29 -14.92
C VAL A 184 -7.65 -13.12 -15.07
N VAL A 185 -6.59 -12.71 -14.40
CA VAL A 185 -5.29 -13.38 -14.37
C VAL A 185 -4.92 -13.65 -12.91
N HIS A 186 -4.45 -14.86 -12.66
CA HIS A 186 -3.86 -15.24 -11.37
C HIS A 186 -2.35 -15.31 -11.54
N THR A 187 -1.61 -14.61 -10.67
CA THR A 187 -0.14 -14.60 -10.70
C THR A 187 0.41 -15.43 -9.55
N GLY A 188 1.55 -16.06 -9.77
CA GLY A 188 2.24 -16.81 -8.73
C GLY A 188 1.48 -18.03 -8.20
N THR A 189 1.99 -18.54 -7.09
CA THR A 189 1.43 -19.67 -6.33
C THR A 189 1.48 -19.33 -4.84
N HIS A 190 0.85 -20.14 -3.99
CA HIS A 190 0.97 -20.00 -2.54
C HIS A 190 2.36 -20.41 -2.01
N ALA A 191 3.21 -21.02 -2.86
CA ALA A 191 4.54 -21.44 -2.46
C ALA A 191 5.49 -20.25 -2.31
N ARG A 192 6.20 -20.21 -1.18
CA ARG A 192 7.23 -19.19 -0.91
C ARG A 192 8.39 -19.20 -1.93
N LYS A 193 8.66 -20.36 -2.54
CA LYS A 193 9.74 -20.59 -3.49
C LYS A 193 9.19 -21.18 -4.78
N SER A 194 9.51 -20.57 -5.91
CA SER A 194 9.23 -21.09 -7.23
C SER A 194 10.41 -20.84 -8.16
N SER A 195 10.70 -21.80 -9.03
CA SER A 195 11.65 -21.67 -10.13
C SER A 195 10.97 -21.66 -11.50
N ALA A 196 9.65 -21.59 -11.54
CA ALA A 196 8.84 -21.72 -12.75
C ALA A 196 8.49 -20.37 -13.37
N GLY A 197 9.03 -20.10 -14.57
CA GLY A 197 8.61 -19.00 -15.43
C GLY A 197 8.97 -17.60 -14.93
N TYR A 198 8.30 -16.62 -15.51
CA TYR A 198 8.43 -15.23 -15.12
C TYR A 198 7.70 -14.93 -13.80
N ASP A 199 8.25 -14.03 -13.00
CA ASP A 199 7.64 -13.55 -11.78
C ASP A 199 6.62 -12.44 -12.09
N LEU A 200 5.43 -12.84 -12.50
CA LEU A 200 4.36 -11.90 -12.81
C LEU A 200 3.83 -11.18 -11.57
N THR A 201 3.88 -11.81 -10.40
CA THR A 201 3.45 -11.17 -9.15
C THR A 201 4.24 -9.89 -8.91
N ARG A 202 5.57 -9.95 -9.02
CA ARG A 202 6.43 -8.78 -8.82
C ARG A 202 6.42 -7.79 -9.97
N LEU A 203 5.91 -8.19 -11.15
CA LEU A 203 5.61 -7.27 -12.24
C LEU A 203 4.42 -6.37 -11.91
N PHE A 204 3.36 -6.92 -11.31
CA PHE A 204 2.16 -6.15 -10.92
C PHE A 204 2.33 -5.36 -9.62
N VAL A 205 3.16 -5.84 -8.69
CA VAL A 205 3.47 -5.11 -7.45
C VAL A 205 4.31 -3.87 -7.76
N GLY A 206 3.72 -2.70 -7.58
CA GLY A 206 4.30 -1.41 -7.93
C GLY A 206 3.90 -0.91 -9.33
N ALA A 207 2.93 -1.55 -9.99
CA ALA A 207 2.45 -1.13 -11.31
C ALA A 207 1.44 0.04 -11.26
N GLU A 208 0.94 0.41 -10.09
CA GLU A 208 0.03 1.55 -9.86
C GLU A 208 -1.19 1.58 -10.79
N GLY A 209 -1.77 0.40 -11.05
CA GLY A 209 -2.92 0.24 -11.95
C GLY A 209 -2.60 0.27 -13.44
N THR A 210 -1.36 0.52 -13.86
CA THR A 210 -0.98 0.67 -15.29
C THR A 210 -1.02 -0.65 -16.07
N LEU A 211 -0.87 -1.79 -15.38
CA LEU A 211 -0.89 -3.12 -16.02
C LEU A 211 -2.21 -3.86 -15.78
N GLY A 212 -3.00 -3.44 -14.81
CA GLY A 212 -4.27 -4.06 -14.46
C GLY A 212 -4.73 -3.65 -13.06
N ILE A 213 -5.92 -4.08 -12.69
CA ILE A 213 -6.58 -3.76 -11.42
C ILE A 213 -6.49 -4.97 -10.51
N ILE A 214 -5.82 -4.84 -9.37
CA ILE A 214 -5.69 -5.88 -8.36
C ILE A 214 -7.00 -6.02 -7.61
N THR A 215 -7.56 -7.23 -7.54
CA THR A 215 -8.82 -7.52 -6.85
C THR A 215 -8.63 -8.38 -5.61
N GLU A 216 -7.62 -9.27 -5.61
CA GLU A 216 -7.26 -10.06 -4.44
C GLU A 216 -5.75 -10.17 -4.31
N VAL A 217 -5.29 -10.31 -3.07
CA VAL A 217 -3.87 -10.38 -2.71
C VAL A 217 -3.66 -11.54 -1.73
N THR A 218 -2.77 -12.47 -2.09
CA THR A 218 -2.25 -13.48 -1.16
C THR A 218 -0.96 -12.99 -0.55
N LEU A 219 -0.95 -12.89 0.78
CA LEU A 219 0.12 -12.32 1.58
C LEU A 219 0.82 -13.39 2.41
N ARG A 220 2.11 -13.18 2.60
CA ARG A 220 2.89 -13.89 3.60
C ARG A 220 2.70 -13.27 4.97
N LEU A 221 2.44 -14.12 5.98
CA LEU A 221 2.39 -13.75 7.38
C LEU A 221 3.70 -14.07 8.09
N HIS A 222 3.91 -13.41 9.22
CA HIS A 222 5.07 -13.60 10.08
C HIS A 222 4.60 -13.89 11.51
N PRO A 223 5.33 -14.73 12.28
CA PRO A 223 5.07 -14.91 13.70
C PRO A 223 5.22 -13.60 14.47
N LEU A 224 4.33 -13.37 15.42
CA LEU A 224 4.51 -12.30 16.40
C LEU A 224 5.80 -12.56 17.21
N PRO A 225 6.66 -11.55 17.41
CA PRO A 225 7.86 -11.71 18.21
C PRO A 225 7.49 -11.92 19.69
N GLU A 226 8.18 -12.85 20.36
CA GLU A 226 8.01 -13.08 21.81
C GLU A 226 8.47 -11.89 22.63
N ALA A 227 9.49 -11.17 22.16
CA ALA A 227 10.04 -10.00 22.81
C ALA A 227 10.30 -8.88 21.80
N VAL A 228 10.06 -7.66 22.24
CA VAL A 228 10.33 -6.42 21.52
C VAL A 228 11.10 -5.49 22.45
N SER A 229 12.19 -4.89 21.95
CA SER A 229 12.91 -3.82 22.63
C SER A 229 13.08 -2.65 21.67
N ALA A 230 13.05 -1.43 22.19
CA ALA A 230 13.24 -0.22 21.42
C ALA A 230 14.30 0.68 22.08
N ALA A 231 15.05 1.42 21.26
CA ALA A 231 16.01 2.39 21.74
C ALA A 231 16.00 3.65 20.89
N VAL A 232 16.22 4.79 21.53
CA VAL A 232 16.40 6.10 20.89
C VAL A 232 17.79 6.58 21.24
N VAL A 233 18.64 6.81 20.24
CA VAL A 233 20.05 7.17 20.45
C VAL A 233 20.39 8.43 19.68
N ASN A 234 20.95 9.43 20.37
CA ASN A 234 21.44 10.66 19.77
C ASN A 234 22.94 10.58 19.48
N PHE A 235 23.34 11.10 18.34
CA PHE A 235 24.72 11.15 17.87
C PHE A 235 25.19 12.60 17.70
N PRO A 236 26.51 12.89 17.90
CA PRO A 236 27.08 14.21 17.66
C PRO A 236 27.07 14.61 16.19
N SER A 237 27.10 13.64 15.26
CA SER A 237 27.11 13.89 13.82
C SER A 237 26.30 12.85 13.05
N ALA A 238 25.83 13.23 11.85
CA ALA A 238 25.18 12.30 10.92
C ALA A 238 26.10 11.14 10.54
N GLU A 239 27.40 11.41 10.36
CA GLU A 239 28.39 10.39 10.01
C GLU A 239 28.46 9.28 11.05
N GLN A 240 28.52 9.62 12.34
CA GLN A 240 28.52 8.62 13.41
C GLN A 240 27.26 7.77 13.43
N ALA A 241 26.08 8.42 13.30
CA ALA A 241 24.81 7.70 13.24
C ALA A 241 24.76 6.72 12.05
N VAL A 242 25.15 7.19 10.85
CA VAL A 242 25.16 6.35 9.64
C VAL A 242 26.16 5.20 9.74
N ASN A 243 27.33 5.44 10.36
CA ASN A 243 28.34 4.40 10.55
C ASN A 243 27.84 3.26 11.45
N VAL A 244 27.08 3.56 12.50
CA VAL A 244 26.45 2.54 13.35
C VAL A 244 25.45 1.70 12.53
N VAL A 245 24.62 2.32 11.70
CA VAL A 245 23.67 1.60 10.82
C VAL A 245 24.41 0.68 9.86
N ILE A 246 25.48 1.18 9.20
CA ILE A 246 26.30 0.39 8.28
C ILE A 246 26.88 -0.85 8.99
N GLN A 247 27.49 -0.64 10.15
CA GLN A 247 28.12 -1.73 10.91
C GLN A 247 27.06 -2.74 11.40
N ALA A 248 25.94 -2.29 11.93
CA ALA A 248 24.85 -3.17 12.39
C ALA A 248 24.34 -4.07 11.24
N ILE A 249 24.15 -3.51 10.04
CA ILE A 249 23.73 -4.26 8.86
C ILE A 249 24.83 -5.22 8.39
N GLN A 250 26.08 -4.79 8.36
CA GLN A 250 27.22 -5.63 7.95
C GLN A 250 27.47 -6.80 8.90
N LEU A 251 27.22 -6.62 10.18
CA LEU A 251 27.26 -7.67 11.20
C LEU A 251 26.06 -8.62 11.13
N GLY A 252 25.07 -8.32 10.29
CA GLY A 252 23.88 -9.14 10.13
C GLY A 252 22.90 -9.03 11.30
N VAL A 253 22.94 -7.94 12.09
CA VAL A 253 21.97 -7.71 13.16
C VAL A 253 20.58 -7.58 12.55
N PRO A 254 19.58 -8.44 12.93
CA PRO A 254 18.27 -8.44 12.31
C PRO A 254 17.39 -7.35 12.91
N LEU A 255 17.74 -6.08 12.68
CA LEU A 255 17.00 -4.93 13.15
C LEU A 255 15.55 -4.97 12.65
N ALA A 256 14.58 -4.77 13.53
CA ALA A 256 13.17 -4.69 13.15
C ALA A 256 12.82 -3.31 12.60
N ARG A 257 13.39 -2.26 13.19
CA ARG A 257 13.35 -0.88 12.70
C ARG A 257 14.71 -0.22 12.88
N CYS A 258 15.01 0.68 11.96
CA CYS A 258 16.17 1.55 12.05
C CYS A 258 15.89 2.83 11.27
N GLU A 259 15.41 3.85 11.99
CA GLU A 259 15.01 5.12 11.40
C GLU A 259 15.98 6.23 11.81
N PHE A 260 16.48 6.97 10.81
CA PHE A 260 17.36 8.12 11.03
C PHE A 260 16.58 9.41 10.86
N LEU A 261 16.67 10.29 11.87
CA LEU A 261 16.11 11.63 11.81
C LEU A 261 17.20 12.68 12.09
N ASP A 262 17.22 13.72 11.28
CA ASP A 262 18.09 14.87 11.47
C ASP A 262 17.51 15.88 12.47
N PRO A 263 18.29 16.86 12.97
CA PRO A 263 17.79 17.84 13.91
C PRO A 263 16.56 18.63 13.44
N PRO A 264 16.44 19.07 12.17
CA PRO A 264 15.21 19.69 11.65
C PRO A 264 13.98 18.79 11.73
N ALA A 265 14.13 17.50 11.42
CA ALA A 265 13.03 16.52 11.51
C ALA A 265 12.60 16.29 12.97
N ILE A 266 13.54 16.20 13.92
CA ILE A 266 13.22 16.09 15.35
C ILE A 266 12.47 17.34 15.83
N ARG A 267 12.88 18.56 15.45
CA ARG A 267 12.11 19.78 15.77
C ARG A 267 10.68 19.74 15.24
N ALA A 268 10.53 19.33 14.01
CA ALA A 268 9.21 19.23 13.37
C ALA A 268 8.29 18.22 14.10
N ILE A 269 8.83 17.06 14.48
CA ILE A 269 8.11 16.02 15.23
C ILE A 269 7.74 16.53 16.63
N ASN A 270 8.68 17.16 17.35
CA ASN A 270 8.39 17.75 18.66
C ASN A 270 7.25 18.76 18.59
N ALA A 271 7.27 19.63 17.57
CA ALA A 271 6.23 20.63 17.38
C ALA A 271 4.87 20.02 17.02
N TYR A 272 4.85 19.06 16.11
CA TYR A 272 3.62 18.43 15.61
C TYR A 272 3.00 17.46 16.63
N SER A 273 3.81 16.57 17.20
CA SER A 273 3.35 15.50 18.10
C SER A 273 3.41 15.88 19.59
N LYS A 274 3.82 17.13 19.91
CA LYS A 274 4.03 17.62 21.28
C LYS A 274 4.94 16.70 22.11
N MET A 275 5.99 16.20 21.47
CA MET A 275 7.03 15.39 22.10
C MET A 275 8.17 16.29 22.59
N ASP A 276 9.03 15.74 23.45
CA ASP A 276 10.23 16.41 23.97
C ASP A 276 11.47 15.54 23.70
N LEU A 277 11.67 15.18 22.42
CA LEU A 277 12.87 14.46 21.99
C LEU A 277 14.06 15.42 21.98
N ARG A 278 15.22 14.97 22.45
CA ARG A 278 16.46 15.72 22.38
C ARG A 278 16.78 16.02 20.90
N GLU A 279 16.97 17.29 20.58
CA GLU A 279 17.36 17.70 19.23
C GLU A 279 18.79 17.22 18.91
N GLY A 280 18.93 16.46 17.83
CA GLY A 280 20.21 15.87 17.41
C GLY A 280 20.01 14.91 16.25
N TYR A 281 21.11 14.34 15.77
CA TYR A 281 21.07 13.22 14.81
C TYR A 281 20.66 11.97 15.55
N THR A 282 19.47 11.46 15.28
CA THR A 282 18.82 10.46 16.11
C THR A 282 18.54 9.18 15.34
N LEU A 283 18.88 8.03 15.92
CA LEU A 283 18.44 6.72 15.45
C LEU A 283 17.37 6.18 16.38
N PHE A 284 16.31 5.65 15.77
CA PHE A 284 15.26 4.89 16.44
C PHE A 284 15.41 3.44 16.05
N PHE A 285 15.72 2.59 17.02
CA PHE A 285 15.89 1.16 16.83
C PHE A 285 14.72 0.39 17.42
N GLU A 286 14.36 -0.73 16.78
CA GLU A 286 13.49 -1.74 17.34
C GLU A 286 14.07 -3.12 17.04
N PHE A 287 14.04 -4.00 18.05
CA PHE A 287 14.58 -5.35 18.01
C PHE A 287 13.46 -6.35 18.29
N HIS A 288 13.34 -7.37 17.46
CA HIS A 288 12.33 -8.42 17.57
C HIS A 288 12.99 -9.79 17.70
N GLY A 289 12.41 -10.68 18.50
CA GLY A 289 12.88 -12.07 18.61
C GLY A 289 12.43 -12.76 19.87
N SER A 290 13.19 -13.78 20.28
CA SER A 290 13.09 -14.33 21.64
C SER A 290 13.75 -13.38 22.64
N PRO A 291 13.44 -13.46 23.94
CA PRO A 291 14.07 -12.61 24.94
C PRO A 291 15.59 -12.60 24.92
N ALA A 292 16.22 -13.79 24.75
CA ALA A 292 17.66 -13.92 24.64
C ALA A 292 18.23 -13.29 23.35
N GLY A 293 17.56 -13.53 22.21
CA GLY A 293 17.96 -12.96 20.92
C GLY A 293 17.84 -11.45 20.87
N VAL A 294 16.83 -10.86 21.52
CA VAL A 294 16.69 -9.40 21.64
C VAL A 294 17.82 -8.82 22.50
N ALA A 295 18.15 -9.47 23.62
CA ALA A 295 19.25 -9.02 24.48
C ALA A 295 20.60 -9.03 23.71
N GLU A 296 20.89 -10.08 22.97
CA GLU A 296 22.10 -10.17 22.12
C GLU A 296 22.15 -9.07 21.05
N GLN A 297 21.05 -8.82 20.34
CA GLN A 297 20.96 -7.76 19.34
C GLN A 297 21.24 -6.37 19.96
N VAL A 298 20.66 -6.09 21.11
CA VAL A 298 20.85 -4.82 21.84
C VAL A 298 22.32 -4.68 22.26
N GLU A 299 22.92 -5.72 22.85
CA GLU A 299 24.32 -5.71 23.27
C GLU A 299 25.27 -5.44 22.09
N LEU A 300 25.07 -6.12 20.94
CA LEU A 300 25.87 -5.92 19.73
C LEU A 300 25.78 -4.46 19.23
N VAL A 301 24.57 -3.90 19.18
CA VAL A 301 24.40 -2.51 18.70
C VAL A 301 24.96 -1.50 19.69
N GLN A 302 24.95 -1.77 20.99
CA GLN A 302 25.56 -0.90 22.02
C GLN A 302 27.08 -0.83 21.93
N GLN A 303 27.73 -1.83 21.36
CA GLN A 303 29.18 -1.85 21.17
C GLN A 303 29.67 -1.08 19.94
N LEU A 304 28.77 -0.66 19.06
CA LEU A 304 29.05 0.12 17.85
C LEU A 304 29.06 1.61 18.13
#